data_6c4e7beda16c7b189dba044a964b4276
#
_entry.id   6c4e7beda16c7b189dba044a964b4276
#
_cell.length_a   1.000
_cell.length_b   1.000
_cell.length_c   1.000
_cell.angle_alpha   90.00
_cell.angle_beta   90.00
_cell.angle_gamma   90.00
#
_symmetry.space_group_name_H-M   'P 1'
#
loop_
_entity.id
_entity.type
_entity.pdbx_description
1 polymer ?
#
loop_
_entity_poly.entity_id
_entity_poly.type
_entity_poly.pdbx_seq_one_letter_code
_entity_poly.pdbx_strand_id
1 'polypeptide(L)'
;EERVQALTGAMRSAWMQGDKTETVAEATALLAESKLVPELAAEAHYYRAKTLMAEGKPGVAAKDLVVLAKDTRTAYGAEAKYLLAQWYFDAGETEKAEKEVLDYIEVSTPHAYWLARSFVLLSDIYVKMGRELDARQYLLSLQQNYQADDDIAGMIKSRLAKLNKEE
;
A
#
# COMPACT_ATOMS: atom_id res chain seq x y z
N GLU A 1 16.53 13.89 22.83
CA GLU A 1 16.13 12.49 23.01
C GLU A 1 14.80 12.36 23.74
N GLU A 2 14.64 13.05 24.86
CA GLU A 2 13.35 13.09 25.62
C GLU A 2 12.17 13.58 24.78
N ARG A 3 12.39 14.60 23.94
CA ARG A 3 11.37 15.13 23.04
C ARG A 3 10.92 14.07 22.02
N VAL A 4 11.85 13.35 21.43
CA VAL A 4 11.54 12.26 20.47
C VAL A 4 10.74 11.16 21.15
N GLN A 5 11.10 10.79 22.38
CA GLN A 5 10.37 9.79 23.15
C GLN A 5 8.94 10.26 23.47
N ALA A 6 8.78 11.51 23.87
CA ALA A 6 7.46 12.08 24.17
C ALA A 6 6.56 12.13 22.94
N LEU A 7 7.09 12.62 21.81
CA LEU A 7 6.36 12.67 20.54
C LEU A 7 5.98 11.26 20.03
N THR A 8 6.90 10.31 20.15
CA THR A 8 6.65 8.91 19.77
C THR A 8 5.52 8.31 20.61
N GLY A 9 5.57 8.49 21.92
CA GLY A 9 4.52 8.00 22.81
C GLY A 9 3.16 8.62 22.53
N ALA A 10 3.12 9.94 22.31
CA ALA A 10 1.90 10.66 21.98
C ALA A 10 1.31 10.20 20.62
N MET A 11 2.15 10.04 19.61
CA MET A 11 1.73 9.55 18.30
C MET A 11 1.12 8.13 18.39
N ARG A 12 1.81 7.21 19.07
CA ARG A 12 1.33 5.83 19.24
C ARG A 12 0.03 5.77 20.02
N SER A 13 -0.10 6.57 21.08
CA SER A 13 -1.31 6.68 21.86
C SER A 13 -2.49 7.19 21.02
N ALA A 14 -2.29 8.26 20.27
CA ALA A 14 -3.29 8.83 19.39
C ALA A 14 -3.73 7.82 18.31
N TRP A 15 -2.78 7.12 17.70
CA TRP A 15 -3.06 6.07 16.72
C TRP A 15 -3.92 4.95 17.32
N MET A 16 -3.56 4.45 18.50
CA MET A 16 -4.31 3.39 19.18
C MET A 16 -5.72 3.82 19.58
N GLN A 17 -5.91 5.09 19.93
CA GLN A 17 -7.22 5.64 20.29
C GLN A 17 -8.07 6.02 19.07
N GLY A 18 -7.51 5.99 17.88
CA GLY A 18 -8.22 6.42 16.68
C GLY A 18 -8.38 7.94 16.56
N ASP A 19 -7.58 8.70 17.31
CA ASP A 19 -7.56 10.17 17.22
C ASP A 19 -6.77 10.60 15.99
N LYS A 20 -7.49 10.84 14.90
CA LYS A 20 -6.90 11.16 13.59
C LYS A 20 -6.14 12.48 13.60
N THR A 21 -6.72 13.51 14.18
CA THR A 21 -6.12 14.85 14.24
C THR A 21 -4.80 14.82 15.01
N GLU A 22 -4.82 14.20 16.18
CA GLU A 22 -3.64 14.11 17.04
C GLU A 22 -2.57 13.20 16.38
N THR A 23 -2.97 12.09 15.76
CA THR A 23 -2.02 11.21 15.06
C THR A 23 -1.24 11.95 13.99
N VAL A 24 -1.91 12.73 13.16
CA VAL A 24 -1.25 13.52 12.10
C VAL A 24 -0.35 14.59 12.70
N ALA A 25 -0.81 15.28 13.73
CA ALA A 25 -0.05 16.35 14.39
C ALA A 25 1.24 15.81 15.01
N GLU A 26 1.15 14.73 15.78
CA GLU A 26 2.30 14.14 16.47
C GLU A 26 3.29 13.49 15.49
N ALA A 27 2.77 12.81 14.46
CA ALA A 27 3.63 12.26 13.41
C ALA A 27 4.39 13.37 12.67
N THR A 28 3.72 14.47 12.36
CA THR A 28 4.34 15.63 11.70
C THR A 28 5.43 16.25 12.57
N ALA A 29 5.16 16.44 13.87
CA ALA A 29 6.14 16.95 14.81
C ALA A 29 7.35 16.03 14.95
N LEU A 30 7.11 14.73 15.01
CA LEU A 30 8.18 13.71 15.09
C LEU A 30 9.06 13.74 13.84
N LEU A 31 8.47 13.82 12.66
CA LEU A 31 9.22 13.87 11.38
C LEU A 31 10.02 15.17 11.19
N ALA A 32 9.72 16.20 11.96
CA ALA A 32 10.50 17.44 11.96
C ALA A 32 11.79 17.37 12.80
N GLU A 33 11.96 16.31 13.59
CA GLU A 33 13.16 16.15 14.42
C GLU A 33 14.38 15.75 13.57
N SER A 34 15.52 16.42 13.81
CA SER A 34 16.71 16.33 12.93
C SER A 34 17.49 15.02 13.04
N LYS A 35 17.29 14.26 14.11
CA LYS A 35 18.06 13.03 14.39
C LYS A 35 17.13 11.84 14.64
N LEU A 36 16.13 11.70 13.80
CA LEU A 36 15.18 10.60 13.92
C LEU A 36 15.77 9.33 13.30
N VAL A 37 15.72 8.22 14.06
CA VAL A 37 16.15 6.91 13.52
C VAL A 37 15.18 6.45 12.42
N PRO A 38 15.69 5.73 11.41
CA PRO A 38 14.90 5.34 10.25
C PRO A 38 13.60 4.58 10.59
N GLU A 39 13.63 3.74 11.61
CA GLU A 39 12.47 2.94 12.03
C GLU A 39 11.34 3.82 12.58
N LEU A 40 11.67 4.84 13.36
CA LEU A 40 10.69 5.80 13.88
C LEU A 40 10.16 6.70 12.77
N ALA A 41 11.03 7.10 11.84
CA ALA A 41 10.60 7.88 10.68
C ALA A 41 9.60 7.08 9.84
N ALA A 42 9.87 5.81 9.59
CA ALA A 42 8.96 4.94 8.84
C ALA A 42 7.62 4.77 9.56
N GLU A 43 7.64 4.56 10.87
CA GLU A 43 6.42 4.45 11.68
C GLU A 43 5.57 5.73 11.60
N ALA A 44 6.21 6.89 11.72
CA ALA A 44 5.53 8.18 11.64
C ALA A 44 4.94 8.44 10.24
N HIS A 45 5.69 8.15 9.19
CA HIS A 45 5.17 8.22 7.82
C HIS A 45 3.97 7.29 7.62
N TYR A 46 4.05 6.06 8.14
CA TYR A 46 2.99 5.08 7.99
C TYR A 46 1.71 5.50 8.72
N TYR A 47 1.80 5.90 9.97
CA TYR A 47 0.63 6.34 10.74
C TYR A 47 -0.01 7.58 10.13
N ARG A 48 0.79 8.52 9.68
CA ARG A 48 0.27 9.72 9.03
C ARG A 48 -0.42 9.39 7.70
N ALA A 49 0.22 8.58 6.87
CA ALA A 49 -0.35 8.18 5.59
C ALA A 49 -1.69 7.44 5.75
N LYS A 50 -1.74 6.44 6.63
CA LYS A 50 -2.97 5.67 6.87
C LYS A 50 -4.08 6.54 7.42
N THR A 51 -3.75 7.47 8.29
CA THR A 51 -4.72 8.42 8.87
C THR A 51 -5.26 9.36 7.81
N LEU A 52 -4.39 9.95 6.99
CA LEU A 52 -4.79 10.86 5.91
C LEU A 52 -5.65 10.13 4.86
N MET A 53 -5.35 8.89 4.55
CA MET A 53 -6.18 8.07 3.65
C MET A 53 -7.58 7.85 4.25
N ALA A 54 -7.66 7.54 5.55
CA ALA A 54 -8.92 7.37 6.26
C ALA A 54 -9.75 8.67 6.32
N GLU A 55 -9.08 9.82 6.25
CA GLU A 55 -9.74 11.13 6.16
C GLU A 55 -10.15 11.52 4.73
N GLY A 56 -9.94 10.65 3.76
CA GLY A 56 -10.22 10.94 2.37
C GLY A 56 -9.24 11.89 1.69
N LYS A 57 -7.99 11.90 2.15
CA LYS A 57 -6.91 12.74 1.62
C LYS A 57 -5.76 11.91 1.05
N PRO A 58 -6.04 11.01 0.08
CA PRO A 58 -4.99 10.11 -0.44
C PRO A 58 -3.87 10.85 -1.16
N GLY A 59 -4.15 11.98 -1.80
CA GLY A 59 -3.12 12.78 -2.47
C GLY A 59 -2.11 13.38 -1.51
N VAL A 60 -2.52 13.74 -0.30
CA VAL A 60 -1.62 14.23 0.76
C VAL A 60 -0.83 13.06 1.33
N ALA A 61 -1.49 11.92 1.55
CA ALA A 61 -0.88 10.69 2.05
C ALA A 61 0.19 10.15 1.08
N ALA A 62 0.03 10.37 -0.22
CA ALA A 62 0.93 9.86 -1.24
C ALA A 62 2.39 10.29 -1.01
N LYS A 63 2.64 11.45 -0.44
CA LYS A 63 4.00 11.91 -0.11
C LYS A 63 4.68 10.98 0.90
N ASP A 64 3.95 10.54 1.91
CA ASP A 64 4.46 9.58 2.89
C ASP A 64 4.63 8.19 2.27
N LEU A 65 3.68 7.77 1.43
CA LEU A 65 3.73 6.49 0.75
C LEU A 65 4.96 6.38 -0.17
N VAL A 66 5.29 7.45 -0.89
CA VAL A 66 6.48 7.49 -1.76
C VAL A 66 7.76 7.26 -0.94
N VAL A 67 7.88 7.86 0.23
CA VAL A 67 9.04 7.67 1.12
C VAL A 67 9.13 6.22 1.57
N LEU A 68 8.03 5.64 2.06
CA LEU A 68 7.97 4.26 2.55
C LEU A 68 8.23 3.24 1.44
N ALA A 69 7.68 3.47 0.25
CA ALA A 69 7.76 2.55 -0.88
C ALA A 69 9.17 2.38 -1.45
N LYS A 70 10.13 3.18 -1.04
CA LYS A 70 11.54 3.05 -1.43
C LYS A 70 12.18 1.77 -0.89
N ASP A 71 11.65 1.21 0.20
CA ASP A 71 12.16 -0.03 0.78
C ASP A 71 11.04 -1.04 1.02
N THR A 72 10.78 -1.89 0.03
CA THR A 72 9.75 -2.92 0.08
C THR A 72 10.16 -4.17 0.86
N ARG A 73 11.36 -4.19 1.43
CA ARG A 73 11.78 -5.24 2.36
C ARG A 73 11.10 -5.07 3.72
N THR A 74 10.68 -3.87 4.06
CA THR A 74 9.91 -3.60 5.28
C THR A 74 8.42 -3.82 5.04
N ALA A 75 7.69 -4.17 6.10
CA ALA A 75 6.24 -4.33 6.04
C ALA A 75 5.54 -3.03 5.61
N TYR A 76 5.95 -1.91 6.18
CA TYR A 76 5.39 -0.60 5.84
C TYR A 76 5.67 -0.22 4.38
N GLY A 77 6.89 -0.48 3.91
CA GLY A 77 7.27 -0.19 2.53
C GLY A 77 6.53 -1.06 1.52
N ALA A 78 6.35 -2.34 1.81
CA ALA A 78 5.59 -3.26 0.96
C ALA A 78 4.14 -2.82 0.82
N GLU A 79 3.47 -2.53 1.94
CA GLU A 79 2.10 -2.02 1.92
C GLU A 79 2.01 -0.69 1.19
N ALA A 80 2.94 0.23 1.45
CA ALA A 80 2.96 1.56 0.83
C ALA A 80 3.11 1.47 -0.69
N LYS A 81 3.92 0.57 -1.19
CA LYS A 81 4.09 0.35 -2.63
C LYS A 81 2.78 -0.07 -3.28
N TYR A 82 2.06 -1.00 -2.66
CA TYR A 82 0.73 -1.38 -3.11
C TYR A 82 -0.26 -0.21 -3.03
N LEU A 83 -0.32 0.51 -1.90
CA LEU A 83 -1.26 1.62 -1.71
C LEU A 83 -1.01 2.75 -2.71
N LEU A 84 0.24 3.02 -3.05
CA LEU A 84 0.61 4.03 -4.04
C LEU A 84 0.09 3.63 -5.43
N ALA A 85 0.27 2.37 -5.84
CA ALA A 85 -0.25 1.85 -7.09
C ALA A 85 -1.79 1.92 -7.14
N GLN A 86 -2.45 1.54 -6.05
CA GLN A 86 -3.91 1.61 -5.93
C GLN A 86 -4.40 3.05 -6.07
N TRP A 87 -3.71 4.00 -5.45
CA TRP A 87 -4.06 5.42 -5.56
C TRP A 87 -3.95 5.92 -7.00
N TYR A 88 -2.88 5.58 -7.71
CA TYR A 88 -2.76 5.93 -9.12
C TYR A 88 -3.92 5.35 -9.94
N PHE A 89 -4.26 4.09 -9.69
CA PHE A 89 -5.38 3.43 -10.39
C PHE A 89 -6.71 4.13 -10.12
N ASP A 90 -7.01 4.43 -8.85
CA ASP A 90 -8.24 5.12 -8.44
C ASP A 90 -8.32 6.54 -9.01
N ALA A 91 -7.18 7.19 -9.22
CA ALA A 91 -7.09 8.51 -9.83
C ALA A 91 -7.20 8.49 -11.36
N GLY A 92 -7.36 7.33 -11.97
CA GLY A 92 -7.41 7.17 -13.44
C GLY A 92 -6.05 7.18 -14.11
N GLU A 93 -4.96 7.18 -13.35
CA GLU A 93 -3.59 7.14 -13.86
C GLU A 93 -3.12 5.69 -14.05
N THR A 94 -3.78 4.99 -14.96
CA THR A 94 -3.66 3.55 -15.15
C THR A 94 -2.24 3.11 -15.51
N GLU A 95 -1.55 3.86 -16.36
CA GLU A 95 -0.18 3.54 -16.77
C GLU A 95 0.83 3.71 -15.63
N LYS A 96 0.64 4.73 -14.79
CA LYS A 96 1.46 4.91 -13.58
C LYS A 96 1.23 3.79 -12.58
N ALA A 97 -0.02 3.36 -12.43
CA ALA A 97 -0.37 2.23 -11.57
C ALA A 97 0.31 0.95 -12.05
N GLU A 98 0.26 0.67 -13.34
CA GLU A 98 0.97 -0.48 -13.94
C GLU A 98 2.47 -0.42 -13.65
N LYS A 99 3.09 0.72 -13.89
CA LYS A 99 4.53 0.89 -13.64
C LYS A 99 4.90 0.62 -12.18
N GLU A 100 4.13 1.13 -11.23
CA GLU A 100 4.36 0.89 -9.80
C GLU A 100 4.29 -0.59 -9.45
N VAL A 101 3.29 -1.31 -9.98
CA VAL A 101 3.15 -2.75 -9.74
C VAL A 101 4.30 -3.53 -10.38
N LEU A 102 4.64 -3.23 -11.63
CA LEU A 102 5.73 -3.92 -12.34
C LEU A 102 7.08 -3.67 -11.67
N ASP A 103 7.35 -2.44 -11.22
CA ASP A 103 8.55 -2.12 -10.44
C ASP A 103 8.59 -2.92 -9.13
N TYR A 104 7.44 -3.10 -8.46
CA TYR A 104 7.35 -3.89 -7.24
C TYR A 104 7.62 -5.38 -7.47
N ILE A 105 7.12 -5.92 -8.57
CA ILE A 105 7.33 -7.34 -8.93
C ILE A 105 8.82 -7.63 -9.17
N GLU A 106 9.55 -6.68 -9.73
CA GLU A 106 10.98 -6.85 -10.03
C GLU A 106 11.87 -6.83 -8.80
N VAL A 107 11.45 -6.17 -7.72
CA VAL A 107 12.25 -6.11 -6.49
C VAL A 107 11.91 -7.29 -5.58
N SER A 108 12.91 -7.79 -4.87
CA SER A 108 12.72 -8.86 -3.90
C SER A 108 12.02 -8.31 -2.65
N THR A 109 10.92 -8.95 -2.25
CA THR A 109 10.21 -8.62 -1.03
C THR A 109 9.86 -9.90 -0.26
N PRO A 110 10.02 -9.92 1.08
CA PRO A 110 9.54 -11.04 1.89
C PRO A 110 8.04 -10.96 2.21
N HIS A 111 7.36 -9.88 1.83
CA HIS A 111 5.97 -9.61 2.18
C HIS A 111 5.03 -10.09 1.08
N ALA A 112 4.84 -11.41 1.03
CA ALA A 112 4.07 -12.10 -0.02
C ALA A 112 2.62 -11.61 -0.15
N TYR A 113 1.97 -11.23 0.95
CA TYR A 113 0.60 -10.73 0.91
C TYR A 113 0.46 -9.45 0.07
N TRP A 114 1.32 -8.46 0.31
CA TRP A 114 1.25 -7.20 -0.43
C TRP A 114 1.65 -7.38 -1.90
N LEU A 115 2.55 -8.30 -2.17
CA LEU A 115 2.87 -8.67 -3.55
C LEU A 115 1.65 -9.32 -4.22
N ALA A 116 0.97 -10.24 -3.55
CA ALA A 116 -0.25 -10.87 -4.05
C ALA A 116 -1.37 -9.84 -4.30
N ARG A 117 -1.58 -8.89 -3.39
CA ARG A 117 -2.51 -7.76 -3.58
C ARG A 117 -2.15 -6.95 -4.82
N SER A 118 -0.87 -6.76 -5.07
CA SER A 118 -0.38 -6.03 -6.24
C SER A 118 -0.66 -6.76 -7.54
N PHE A 119 -0.54 -8.09 -7.56
CA PHE A 119 -0.95 -8.92 -8.71
C PHE A 119 -2.46 -8.84 -8.97
N VAL A 120 -3.27 -8.84 -7.93
CA VAL A 120 -4.72 -8.65 -8.07
C VAL A 120 -5.03 -7.28 -8.67
N LEU A 121 -4.37 -6.23 -8.18
CA LEU A 121 -4.50 -4.89 -8.75
C LEU A 121 -4.05 -4.86 -10.22
N LEU A 122 -2.96 -5.55 -10.56
CA LEU A 122 -2.48 -5.62 -11.94
C LEU A 122 -3.53 -6.22 -12.87
N SER A 123 -4.26 -7.24 -12.41
CA SER A 123 -5.37 -7.79 -13.19
C SER A 123 -6.47 -6.74 -13.43
N ASP A 124 -6.82 -5.95 -12.42
CA ASP A 124 -7.79 -4.85 -12.57
C ASP A 124 -7.30 -3.78 -13.55
N ILE A 125 -6.01 -3.46 -13.50
CA ILE A 125 -5.35 -2.53 -14.42
C ILE A 125 -5.47 -3.03 -15.86
N TYR A 126 -5.19 -4.30 -16.11
CA TYR A 126 -5.25 -4.88 -17.45
C TYR A 126 -6.68 -4.99 -17.97
N VAL A 127 -7.66 -5.28 -17.12
CA VAL A 127 -9.08 -5.19 -17.51
C VAL A 127 -9.40 -3.76 -17.97
N LYS A 128 -8.97 -2.76 -17.21
CA LYS A 128 -9.19 -1.35 -17.56
C LYS A 128 -8.54 -0.97 -18.89
N MET A 129 -7.41 -1.59 -19.23
CA MET A 129 -6.69 -1.38 -20.49
C MET A 129 -7.27 -2.20 -21.66
N GLY A 130 -8.31 -3.00 -21.44
CA GLY A 130 -8.86 -3.90 -22.45
C GLY A 130 -8.02 -5.16 -22.69
N ARG A 131 -7.12 -5.50 -21.77
CA ARG A 131 -6.22 -6.65 -21.84
C ARG A 131 -6.70 -7.79 -20.94
N GLU A 132 -7.88 -8.30 -21.23
CA GLU A 132 -8.55 -9.30 -20.38
C GLU A 132 -7.82 -10.65 -20.33
N LEU A 133 -7.19 -11.06 -21.44
CA LEU A 133 -6.39 -12.31 -21.46
C LEU A 133 -5.19 -12.21 -20.50
N ASP A 134 -4.51 -11.07 -20.49
CA ASP A 134 -3.40 -10.84 -19.57
C ASP A 134 -3.88 -10.82 -18.12
N ALA A 135 -5.01 -10.16 -17.85
CA ALA A 135 -5.62 -10.14 -16.52
C ALA A 135 -5.93 -11.55 -16.03
N ARG A 136 -6.53 -12.38 -16.87
CA ARG A 136 -6.86 -13.78 -16.55
C ARG A 136 -5.60 -14.58 -16.25
N GLN A 137 -4.55 -14.44 -17.05
CA GLN A 137 -3.30 -15.17 -16.86
C GLN A 137 -2.64 -14.83 -15.52
N TYR A 138 -2.62 -13.55 -15.13
CA TYR A 138 -2.09 -13.14 -13.84
C TYR A 138 -2.91 -13.70 -12.68
N LEU A 139 -4.24 -13.69 -12.78
CA LEU A 139 -5.11 -14.26 -11.75
C LEU A 139 -4.92 -15.77 -11.59
N LEU A 140 -4.85 -16.51 -12.70
CA LEU A 140 -4.64 -17.96 -12.68
C LEU A 140 -3.25 -18.31 -12.13
N SER A 141 -2.23 -17.58 -12.53
CA SER A 141 -0.87 -17.76 -12.00
C SER A 141 -0.82 -17.51 -10.50
N LEU A 142 -1.46 -16.44 -10.04
CA LEU A 142 -1.53 -16.11 -8.61
C LEU A 142 -2.28 -17.20 -7.84
N GLN A 143 -3.40 -17.67 -8.36
CA GLN A 143 -4.18 -18.75 -7.74
C GLN A 143 -3.34 -20.03 -7.55
N GLN A 144 -2.48 -20.31 -8.51
CA GLN A 144 -1.63 -21.50 -8.50
C GLN A 144 -0.44 -21.36 -7.54
N ASN A 145 0.12 -20.15 -7.41
CA ASN A 145 1.37 -19.90 -6.69
C ASN A 145 1.19 -19.30 -5.29
N TYR A 146 0.00 -18.82 -4.96
CA TYR A 146 -0.30 -18.20 -3.67
C TYR A 146 -1.48 -18.93 -3.01
N GLN A 147 -1.22 -19.64 -1.93
CA GLN A 147 -2.21 -20.51 -1.28
C GLN A 147 -2.37 -20.21 0.22
N ALA A 148 -2.10 -19.00 0.64
CA ALA A 148 -2.31 -18.59 2.02
C ALA A 148 -3.82 -18.50 2.33
N ASP A 149 -4.19 -18.76 3.58
CA ASP A 149 -5.56 -18.63 4.06
C ASP A 149 -5.86 -17.19 4.44
N ASP A 150 -6.19 -16.38 3.44
CA ASP A 150 -6.53 -14.97 3.59
C ASP A 150 -7.56 -14.54 2.52
N ASP A 151 -7.75 -13.23 2.34
CA ASP A 151 -8.73 -12.68 1.42
C ASP A 151 -8.36 -12.74 -0.07
N ILE A 152 -7.12 -13.11 -0.40
CA ILE A 152 -6.64 -13.16 -1.79
C ILE A 152 -7.43 -14.16 -2.63
N ALA A 153 -7.67 -15.36 -2.09
CA ALA A 153 -8.43 -16.40 -2.81
C ALA A 153 -9.82 -15.91 -3.23
N GLY A 154 -10.52 -15.21 -2.35
CA GLY A 154 -11.82 -14.61 -2.64
C GLY A 154 -11.75 -13.51 -3.69
N MET A 155 -10.72 -12.68 -3.66
CA MET A 155 -10.48 -11.64 -4.66
C MET A 155 -10.26 -12.23 -6.06
N ILE A 156 -9.44 -13.28 -6.16
CA ILE A 156 -9.18 -14.00 -7.42
C ILE A 156 -10.48 -14.60 -7.97
N LYS A 157 -11.22 -15.30 -7.14
CA LYS A 157 -12.46 -15.96 -7.52
C LYS A 157 -13.49 -14.96 -8.06
N SER A 158 -13.66 -13.83 -7.36
CA SER A 158 -14.57 -12.77 -7.76
C SER A 158 -14.23 -12.19 -9.13
N ARG A 159 -12.94 -11.95 -9.39
CA ARG A 159 -12.46 -11.39 -10.65
C ARG A 159 -12.55 -12.36 -11.82
N LEU A 160 -12.18 -13.63 -11.60
CA LEU A 160 -12.32 -14.67 -12.62
C LEU A 160 -13.80 -14.88 -13.01
N ALA A 161 -14.70 -14.85 -12.03
CA ALA A 161 -16.14 -14.97 -12.29
C ALA A 161 -16.66 -13.84 -13.21
N LYS A 162 -16.18 -12.61 -13.02
CA LYS A 162 -16.55 -11.48 -13.90
C LYS A 162 -16.03 -11.69 -15.33
N LEU A 163 -14.77 -12.12 -15.48
CA LEU A 163 -14.18 -12.35 -16.79
C LEU A 163 -14.88 -13.49 -17.55
N ASN A 164 -15.36 -14.51 -16.85
CA ASN A 164 -16.10 -15.62 -17.45
C ASN A 164 -17.52 -15.26 -17.91
N LYS A 165 -18.13 -14.21 -17.36
CA LYS A 165 -19.49 -13.76 -17.76
C LYS A 165 -19.50 -12.91 -19.02
N GLU A 166 -18.36 -12.40 -19.43
CA GLU A 166 -18.22 -11.53 -20.61
C GLU A 166 -17.88 -12.33 -21.87
N GLU A 167 -17.75 -13.67 -21.77
CA GLU A 167 -17.67 -14.61 -22.89
C GLU A 167 -19.05 -15.11 -23.31
#